data_586e3bbaab162bbd1a5fff38682a9947
#
_entry.id   586e3bbaab162bbd1a5fff38682a9947
#
_cell.length_a   1.000
_cell.length_b   1.000
_cell.length_c   1.000
_cell.angle_alpha   90.00
_cell.angle_beta   90.00
_cell.angle_gamma   90.00
#
_symmetry.space_group_name_H-M   'P 1'
#
loop_
_entity.id
_entity.type
_entity.pdbx_description
1 polymer ?
#
loop_
_entity_poly.entity_id
_entity_poly.type
_entity_poly.pdbx_seq_one_letter_code
_entity_poly.pdbx_strand_id
1 'polypeptide(L)'
;KRLYICNPDEYPELKEPLIMTGCHAILTDTISESQRALMTEQLGEIFIMDDKYRLLTMYDTRARPYRTPGEYKVWHVCLEHYDQEMNYGIYANGLLVESCCERNILNGDYLRMNFLQK
;
A
#
# COMPACT_ATOMS: atom_id res chain seq x y z
N LYS A 1 -12.66 6.11 0.85
CA LYS A 1 -11.27 5.89 0.42
C LYS A 1 -11.21 5.55 -1.05
N ARG A 2 -10.19 6.09 -1.70
CA ARG A 2 -10.00 5.86 -3.12
C ARG A 2 -9.19 4.59 -3.36
N LEU A 3 -9.65 3.79 -4.33
CA LEU A 3 -8.93 2.62 -4.79
C LEU A 3 -8.10 2.96 -6.02
N TYR A 4 -7.00 2.25 -6.17
CA TYR A 4 -6.09 2.35 -7.31
C TYR A 4 -5.84 0.96 -7.87
N ILE A 5 -5.63 0.90 -9.18
CA ILE A 5 -5.27 -0.34 -9.85
C ILE A 5 -3.84 -0.25 -10.37
N CYS A 6 -3.07 -1.30 -10.09
CA CYS A 6 -1.74 -1.51 -10.61
C CYS A 6 -1.82 -2.61 -11.67
N ASN A 7 -1.43 -2.31 -12.90
CA ASN A 7 -1.52 -3.25 -14.00
C ASN A 7 -0.16 -3.83 -14.36
N PRO A 8 -0.09 -5.10 -14.78
CA PRO A 8 1.17 -5.74 -15.18
C PRO A 8 1.93 -4.99 -16.28
N ASP A 9 1.24 -4.26 -17.14
CA ASP A 9 1.89 -3.47 -18.19
C ASP A 9 2.80 -2.38 -17.62
N GLU A 10 2.47 -1.85 -16.46
CA GLU A 10 3.23 -0.78 -15.82
C GLU A 10 4.05 -1.28 -14.62
N TYR A 11 3.71 -2.45 -14.10
CA TYR A 11 4.41 -3.09 -12.99
C TYR A 11 4.83 -4.49 -13.42
N PRO A 12 6.03 -4.63 -14.00
CA PRO A 12 6.45 -5.94 -14.55
C PRO A 12 6.46 -7.09 -13.56
N GLU A 13 6.57 -6.80 -12.26
CA GLU A 13 6.57 -7.82 -11.21
C GLU A 13 5.21 -8.48 -11.03
N LEU A 14 4.13 -7.78 -11.42
CA LEU A 14 2.77 -8.29 -11.24
C LEU A 14 2.45 -9.41 -12.22
N LYS A 15 1.87 -10.48 -11.71
CA LYS A 15 1.35 -11.59 -12.52
C LYS A 15 -0.07 -11.31 -12.99
N GLU A 16 -0.80 -10.49 -12.24
CA GLU A 16 -2.16 -10.09 -12.56
C GLU A 16 -2.44 -8.73 -11.91
N PRO A 17 -3.48 -8.00 -12.32
CA PRO A 17 -3.77 -6.69 -11.73
C PRO A 17 -3.97 -6.75 -10.23
N LEU A 18 -3.53 -5.69 -9.56
CA LEU A 18 -3.65 -5.56 -8.10
C LEU A 18 -4.37 -4.25 -7.78
N ILE A 19 -5.42 -4.35 -6.97
CA ILE A 19 -6.20 -3.18 -6.54
C ILE A 19 -5.93 -2.93 -5.07
N MET A 20 -5.55 -1.70 -4.75
CA MET A 20 -5.20 -1.29 -3.39
C MET A 20 -5.78 0.09 -3.08
N THR A 21 -5.90 0.40 -1.79
CA THR A 21 -6.21 1.78 -1.39
C THR A 21 -5.00 2.68 -1.68
N GLY A 22 -5.25 3.96 -1.91
CA GLY A 22 -4.18 4.90 -2.23
C GLY A 22 -3.17 5.09 -1.10
N CYS A 23 -3.57 4.83 0.13
CA CYS A 23 -2.68 4.95 1.29
C CYS A 23 -1.91 3.66 1.59
N HIS A 24 -2.11 2.60 0.82
CA HIS A 24 -1.31 1.39 0.93
C HIS A 24 0.01 1.59 0.19
N ALA A 25 1.10 1.13 0.76
CA ALA A 25 2.41 1.41 0.21
C ALA A 25 3.00 0.24 -0.58
N ILE A 26 3.66 0.60 -1.65
CA ILE A 26 4.54 -0.29 -2.41
C ILE A 26 5.94 -0.11 -1.82
N LEU A 27 6.68 -1.19 -1.63
CA LEU A 27 8.05 -1.12 -1.15
C LEU A 27 8.99 -1.22 -2.36
N THR A 28 9.81 -0.19 -2.54
CA THR A 28 10.65 -0.06 -3.73
C THR A 28 12.06 0.40 -3.38
N ASP A 29 13.03 0.01 -4.20
CA ASP A 29 14.42 0.41 -4.01
C ASP A 29 14.68 1.87 -4.41
N THR A 30 13.85 2.42 -5.29
CA THR A 30 14.05 3.77 -5.81
C THR A 30 12.74 4.53 -5.90
N ILE A 31 12.84 5.85 -5.74
CA ILE A 31 11.73 6.78 -5.98
C ILE A 31 12.28 7.92 -6.83
N SER A 32 11.40 8.52 -7.64
CA SER A 32 11.79 9.65 -8.46
C SER A 32 11.93 10.93 -7.63
N GLU A 33 12.61 11.93 -8.18
CA GLU A 33 12.72 13.25 -7.55
C GLU A 33 11.35 13.87 -7.28
N SER A 34 10.43 13.76 -8.23
CA SER A 34 9.08 14.30 -8.06
C SER A 34 8.29 13.56 -6.99
N GLN A 35 8.44 12.25 -6.89
CA GLN A 35 7.81 11.45 -5.83
C GLN A 35 8.39 11.84 -4.47
N ARG A 36 9.69 11.99 -4.38
CA ARG A 36 10.36 12.41 -3.15
C ARG A 36 9.87 13.78 -2.69
N ALA A 37 9.82 14.74 -3.60
CA ALA A 37 9.37 16.09 -3.28
C ALA A 37 7.91 16.09 -2.81
N LEU A 38 7.05 15.38 -3.52
CA LEU A 38 5.62 15.32 -3.20
C LEU A 38 5.37 14.66 -1.84
N MET A 39 6.03 13.54 -1.58
CA MET A 39 5.87 12.85 -0.30
C MET A 39 6.43 13.66 0.86
N THR A 40 7.55 14.33 0.68
CA THR A 40 8.12 15.20 1.71
C THR A 40 7.17 16.35 2.02
N GLU A 41 6.57 16.95 0.99
CA GLU A 41 5.59 18.03 1.15
C GLU A 41 4.34 17.56 1.89
N GLN A 42 3.80 16.39 1.50
CA GLN A 42 2.52 15.90 2.01
C GLN A 42 2.64 15.17 3.35
N LEU A 43 3.73 14.44 3.56
CA LEU A 43 3.90 13.58 4.73
C LEU A 43 4.94 14.08 5.71
N GLY A 44 5.74 15.07 5.31
CA GLY A 44 6.79 15.63 6.16
C GLY A 44 8.13 14.92 6.06
N GLU A 45 8.15 13.63 5.68
CA GLU A 45 9.38 12.89 5.55
C GLU A 45 9.19 11.67 4.65
N ILE A 46 10.30 11.05 4.29
CA ILE A 46 10.31 9.81 3.50
C ILE A 46 10.45 8.64 4.44
N PHE A 47 9.51 7.73 4.42
CA PHE A 47 9.52 6.56 5.31
C PHE A 47 10.21 5.37 4.65
N ILE A 48 10.93 4.62 5.48
CA ILE A 48 11.65 3.40 5.09
C ILE A 48 11.06 2.23 5.86
N MET A 49 10.83 1.13 5.17
CA MET A 49 10.33 -0.09 5.77
C MET A 49 11.08 -1.26 5.12
N ASP A 50 11.68 -2.11 5.94
CA ASP A 50 12.39 -3.31 5.46
C ASP A 50 13.46 -2.96 4.42
N ASP A 51 14.21 -1.88 4.70
CA ASP A 51 15.27 -1.31 3.84
C ASP A 51 14.78 -0.82 2.48
N LYS A 52 13.48 -0.60 2.32
CA LYS A 52 12.87 -0.11 1.07
C LYS A 52 12.18 1.21 1.33
N TYR A 53 12.04 2.01 0.27
CA TYR A 53 11.19 3.20 0.33
C TYR A 53 9.73 2.78 0.39
N ARG A 54 8.99 3.44 1.27
CA ARG A 54 7.55 3.23 1.42
C ARG A 54 6.82 4.22 0.53
N LEU A 55 6.50 3.78 -0.70
CA LEU A 55 5.85 4.62 -1.70
C LEU A 55 4.35 4.37 -1.67
N LEU A 56 3.58 5.36 -1.22
CA LEU A 56 2.13 5.24 -1.22
C LEU A 56 1.62 5.15 -2.66
N THR A 57 0.68 4.25 -2.89
CA THR A 57 0.15 3.99 -4.24
C THR A 57 -0.40 5.26 -4.88
N MET A 58 -1.03 6.15 -4.10
CA MET A 58 -1.57 7.40 -4.65
C MET A 58 -0.51 8.36 -5.16
N TYR A 59 0.76 8.16 -4.80
CA TYR A 59 1.87 8.99 -5.29
C TYR A 59 2.67 8.30 -6.40
N ASP A 60 2.27 7.09 -6.78
CA ASP A 60 2.92 6.39 -7.87
C ASP A 60 2.16 6.62 -9.16
N THR A 61 2.79 7.31 -10.12
CA THR A 61 2.14 7.65 -11.39
C THR A 61 1.80 6.45 -12.26
N ARG A 62 2.37 5.29 -11.95
CA ARG A 62 2.04 4.03 -12.65
C ARG A 62 0.70 3.47 -12.22
N ALA A 63 0.26 3.77 -10.99
CA ALA A 63 -1.04 3.34 -10.49
C ALA A 63 -2.12 4.29 -11.00
N ARG A 64 -3.28 3.73 -11.35
CA ARG A 64 -4.39 4.51 -11.87
C ARG A 64 -5.59 4.42 -10.94
N PRO A 65 -6.36 5.51 -10.77
CA PRO A 65 -7.58 5.44 -9.98
C PRO A 65 -8.51 4.35 -10.53
N TYR A 66 -9.00 3.50 -9.63
CA TYR A 66 -9.95 2.44 -9.99
C TYR A 66 -11.35 2.96 -9.74
N ARG A 67 -12.07 3.23 -10.81
CA ARG A 67 -13.37 3.94 -10.77
C ARG A 67 -14.57 3.05 -11.07
N THR A 68 -14.37 1.74 -11.14
CA THR A 68 -15.48 0.82 -11.38
C THR A 68 -16.42 0.85 -10.18
N PRO A 69 -17.73 1.16 -10.38
CA PRO A 69 -18.69 1.19 -9.27
C PRO A 69 -18.84 -0.19 -8.63
N GLY A 70 -19.15 -0.21 -7.33
CA GLY A 70 -19.41 -1.44 -6.61
C GLY A 70 -18.87 -1.38 -5.19
N GLU A 71 -19.13 -2.45 -4.48
CA GLU A 71 -18.58 -2.66 -3.14
C GLU A 71 -17.41 -3.61 -3.24
N TYR A 72 -16.30 -3.27 -2.55
CA TYR A 72 -15.09 -4.06 -2.61
C TYR A 72 -14.66 -4.46 -1.21
N LYS A 73 -14.25 -5.71 -1.09
CA LYS A 73 -13.71 -6.22 0.16
C LYS A 73 -12.21 -5.97 0.16
N VAL A 74 -11.74 -5.28 1.19
CA VAL A 74 -10.31 -4.97 1.36
C VAL A 74 -9.74 -5.92 2.40
N TRP A 75 -8.62 -6.56 2.08
CA TRP A 75 -7.93 -7.49 2.95
C TRP A 75 -6.68 -6.84 3.52
N HIS A 76 -6.47 -7.04 4.81
CA HIS A 76 -5.26 -6.61 5.49
C HIS A 76 -4.58 -7.83 6.07
N VAL A 77 -3.27 -7.92 5.86
CA VAL A 77 -2.47 -9.05 6.32
C VAL A 77 -1.39 -8.52 7.24
N CYS A 78 -1.25 -9.13 8.40
CA CYS A 78 -0.11 -8.87 9.27
C CYS A 78 0.62 -10.19 9.53
N LEU A 79 1.91 -10.08 9.82
CA LEU A 79 2.73 -11.23 10.18
C LEU A 79 2.86 -11.27 11.70
N GLU A 80 2.83 -12.47 12.24
CA GLU A 80 3.00 -12.66 13.67
C GLU A 80 4.39 -12.22 14.09
N HIS A 81 4.44 -11.40 15.15
CA HIS A 81 5.70 -10.90 15.69
C HIS A 81 5.51 -10.51 17.14
N TYR A 82 6.56 -10.63 17.95
CA TYR A 82 6.49 -10.22 19.35
C TYR A 82 6.28 -8.72 19.52
N ASP A 83 6.70 -7.91 18.53
CA ASP A 83 6.47 -6.47 18.51
C ASP A 83 5.23 -6.17 17.66
N GLN A 84 4.14 -5.76 18.31
CA GLN A 84 2.86 -5.49 17.63
C GLN A 84 2.90 -4.28 16.70
N GLU A 85 3.97 -3.47 16.77
CA GLU A 85 4.14 -2.33 15.88
C GLU A 85 4.88 -2.70 14.59
N MET A 86 5.37 -3.94 14.47
CA MET A 86 6.20 -4.34 13.35
C MET A 86 5.41 -4.57 12.07
N ASN A 87 5.87 -3.95 10.99
CA ASN A 87 5.37 -4.16 9.63
C ASN A 87 6.45 -4.81 8.77
N TYR A 88 6.02 -5.53 7.76
CA TYR A 88 6.92 -6.22 6.85
C TYR A 88 6.51 -6.01 5.41
N GLY A 89 7.43 -6.30 4.47
CA GLY A 89 7.06 -6.44 3.07
C GLY A 89 6.46 -7.82 2.81
N ILE A 90 5.42 -7.86 2.02
CA ILE A 90 4.81 -9.09 1.54
C ILE A 90 4.60 -8.98 0.03
N TYR A 91 4.57 -10.11 -0.65
CA TYR A 91 4.31 -10.13 -2.09
C TYR A 91 2.81 -10.34 -2.35
N ALA A 92 2.22 -9.39 -3.06
CA ALA A 92 0.83 -9.47 -3.50
C ALA A 92 0.82 -9.53 -5.03
N ASN A 93 0.37 -10.65 -5.58
CA ASN A 93 0.40 -10.91 -7.02
C ASN A 93 1.78 -10.71 -7.66
N GLY A 94 2.84 -10.82 -6.85
CA GLY A 94 4.22 -10.65 -7.28
C GLY A 94 4.85 -9.29 -6.97
N LEU A 95 4.06 -8.31 -6.56
CA LEU A 95 4.55 -6.98 -6.19
C LEU A 95 4.80 -6.90 -4.69
N LEU A 96 5.94 -6.35 -4.30
CA LEU A 96 6.27 -6.18 -2.88
C LEU A 96 5.52 -4.97 -2.31
N VAL A 97 4.68 -5.23 -1.31
CA VAL A 97 3.86 -4.19 -0.67
C VAL A 97 4.00 -4.30 0.84
N GLU A 98 3.56 -3.27 1.57
CA GLU A 98 3.62 -3.31 3.03
C GLU A 98 2.52 -4.22 3.59
N SER A 99 2.84 -4.92 4.69
CA SER A 99 1.83 -5.57 5.51
C SER A 99 1.30 -4.53 6.52
N CYS A 100 0.21 -4.85 7.21
CA CYS A 100 -0.18 -4.04 8.36
C CYS A 100 0.49 -4.58 9.62
N CYS A 101 0.57 -3.75 10.67
CA CYS A 101 1.06 -4.23 11.95
C CYS A 101 -0.08 -4.86 12.76
N GLU A 102 0.27 -5.77 13.65
CA GLU A 102 -0.70 -6.49 14.46
C GLU A 102 -1.51 -5.55 15.35
N ARG A 103 -0.88 -4.50 15.89
CA ARG A 103 -1.57 -3.52 16.73
C ARG A 103 -2.73 -2.85 16.03
N ASN A 104 -2.59 -2.50 14.76
CA ASN A 104 -3.66 -1.85 14.02
C ASN A 104 -4.88 -2.77 13.85
N ILE A 105 -4.64 -4.06 13.65
CA ILE A 105 -5.73 -5.04 13.56
C ILE A 105 -6.42 -5.18 14.92
N LEU A 106 -5.63 -5.32 15.99
CA LEU A 106 -6.18 -5.49 17.34
C LEU A 106 -6.97 -4.27 17.80
N ASN A 107 -6.56 -3.07 17.38
CA ASN A 107 -7.28 -1.83 17.73
C ASN A 107 -8.54 -1.61 16.89
N GLY A 108 -8.79 -2.48 15.90
CA GLY A 108 -9.98 -2.38 15.07
C GLY A 108 -9.92 -1.31 13.98
N ASP A 109 -8.78 -0.66 13.78
CA ASP A 109 -8.65 0.41 12.79
C ASP A 109 -8.95 -0.08 11.37
N TYR A 110 -8.43 -1.25 11.03
CA TYR A 110 -8.65 -1.84 9.72
C TYR A 110 -10.07 -2.35 9.55
N LEU A 111 -10.71 -2.79 10.62
CA LEU A 111 -12.10 -3.22 10.56
C LEU A 111 -13.01 -2.04 10.19
N ARG A 112 -12.76 -0.87 10.76
CA ARG A 112 -13.52 0.34 10.40
C ARG A 112 -13.28 0.73 8.95
N MET A 113 -12.06 0.62 8.45
CA MET A 113 -11.74 0.86 7.06
C MET A 113 -12.50 -0.08 6.15
N ASN A 114 -12.60 -1.35 6.53
CA ASN A 114 -13.34 -2.34 5.75
C ASN A 114 -14.81 -1.97 5.62
N PHE A 115 -15.44 -1.44 6.67
CA PHE A 115 -16.82 -0.96 6.58
C PHE A 115 -16.96 0.15 5.56
N LEU A 116 -16.00 1.06 5.52
CA LEU A 116 -16.02 2.17 4.59
C LEU A 116 -15.74 1.73 3.14
N GLN A 117 -15.04 0.62 2.96
CA GLN A 117 -14.65 0.10 1.65
C GLN A 117 -15.69 -0.82 1.01
N LYS A 118 -16.62 -1.32 1.79
CA LYS A 118 -17.67 -2.23 1.31
C LYS A 118 -18.69 -1.55 0.43
#